data_b75355fbc0bf102a333579c4cd89b995
#
_entry.id   b75355fbc0bf102a333579c4cd89b995
#
_cell.length_a   1.000
_cell.length_b   1.000
_cell.length_c   1.000
_cell.angle_alpha   90.00
_cell.angle_beta   90.00
_cell.angle_gamma   90.00
#
_symmetry.space_group_name_H-M   'P 1'
#
loop_
_entity.id
_entity.type
_entity.pdbx_description
1 polymer ?
#
loop_
_entity_poly.entity_id
_entity_poly.type
_entity_poly.pdbx_seq_one_letter_code
_entity_poly.pdbx_strand_id
1 'polypeptide(L)'
;MKKAVILFNLGGPDKLENVEPFLFNLFNDPAILNLPGLLRYPLAKLIANRRAPTAKKIYKELGGGSPILKLTKEQATALELKLNSDDNLSDYKCFIVMRCWHPRAENVVKEVINYNPDELILMPLYPQYSAATSGSSIKEWNDICIKNNFKVKTSTICCYPTD
;
A
#
# COMPACT_ATOMS: atom_id res chain seq x y z
N MET A 1 18.38 -6.49 -16.74
CA MET A 1 18.30 -6.21 -15.29
C MET A 1 16.89 -6.47 -14.79
N LYS A 2 16.75 -7.13 -13.64
CA LYS A 2 15.42 -7.28 -13.00
C LYS A 2 15.10 -6.04 -12.15
N LYS A 3 13.97 -5.42 -12.42
CA LYS A 3 13.51 -4.24 -11.67
C LYS A 3 12.15 -4.52 -11.05
N ALA A 4 12.02 -4.32 -9.75
CA ALA A 4 10.75 -4.42 -9.05
C ALA A 4 10.16 -3.03 -8.81
N VAL A 5 8.96 -2.78 -9.33
CA VAL A 5 8.20 -1.55 -9.09
C VAL A 5 7.20 -1.81 -7.98
N ILE A 6 7.34 -1.10 -6.86
CA ILE A 6 6.50 -1.26 -5.68
C ILE A 6 5.44 -0.16 -5.69
N LEU A 7 4.21 -0.52 -6.00
CA LEU A 7 3.07 0.39 -6.05
C LEU A 7 2.38 0.46 -4.69
N PHE A 8 2.44 1.61 -4.05
CA PHE A 8 1.79 1.83 -2.75
C PHE A 8 0.43 2.48 -2.90
N ASN A 9 -0.55 1.93 -2.18
CA ASN A 9 -1.87 2.54 -2.06
C ASN A 9 -2.42 2.32 -0.63
N LEU A 10 -3.48 3.05 -0.28
CA LEU A 10 -4.06 2.97 1.06
C LEU A 10 -4.67 1.60 1.35
N GLY A 11 -5.29 1.01 0.34
CA GLY A 11 -6.12 -0.17 0.48
C GLY A 11 -7.56 0.16 0.85
N GLY A 12 -8.37 -0.86 0.91
CA GLY A 12 -9.78 -0.77 1.28
C GLY A 12 -10.36 -2.14 1.57
N PRO A 13 -11.50 -2.21 2.28
CA PRO A 13 -12.11 -3.49 2.63
C PRO A 13 -12.67 -4.17 1.38
N ASP A 14 -12.32 -5.42 1.19
CA ASP A 14 -12.79 -6.24 0.06
C ASP A 14 -14.22 -6.78 0.25
N LYS A 15 -14.72 -6.74 1.50
CA LYS A 15 -16.08 -7.19 1.89
C LYS A 15 -16.62 -6.32 3.02
N LEU A 16 -17.95 -6.32 3.19
CA LEU A 16 -18.60 -5.54 4.25
C LEU A 16 -18.16 -5.94 5.66
N GLU A 17 -17.88 -7.21 5.91
CA GLU A 17 -17.38 -7.70 7.19
C GLU A 17 -15.98 -7.15 7.54
N ASN A 18 -15.19 -6.81 6.52
CA ASN A 18 -13.82 -6.31 6.64
C ASN A 18 -13.74 -4.77 6.79
N VAL A 19 -14.87 -4.08 6.79
CA VAL A 19 -14.92 -2.61 6.96
C VAL A 19 -14.38 -2.19 8.32
N GLU A 20 -14.81 -2.85 9.41
CA GLU A 20 -14.34 -2.51 10.76
C GLU A 20 -12.86 -2.81 10.97
N PRO A 21 -12.33 -4.00 10.60
CA PRO A 21 -10.90 -4.27 10.65
C PRO A 21 -10.06 -3.29 9.80
N PHE A 22 -10.53 -2.93 8.61
CA PHE A 22 -9.87 -1.91 7.78
C PHE A 22 -9.81 -0.55 8.48
N LEU A 23 -10.93 -0.08 9.02
CA LEU A 23 -10.98 1.18 9.77
C LEU A 23 -10.08 1.14 11.01
N PHE A 24 -10.03 0.00 11.70
CA PHE A 24 -9.11 -0.16 12.82
C PHE A 24 -7.66 -0.01 12.37
N ASN A 25 -7.23 -0.68 11.29
CA ASN A 25 -5.88 -0.55 10.76
C ASN A 25 -5.57 0.90 10.37
N LEU A 26 -6.51 1.59 9.73
CA LEU A 26 -6.38 2.99 9.34
C LEU A 26 -6.16 3.89 10.56
N PHE A 27 -7.02 3.82 11.57
CA PHE A 27 -6.92 4.67 12.75
C PHE A 27 -5.80 4.23 13.71
N ASN A 28 -5.35 3.00 13.65
CA ASN A 28 -4.19 2.54 14.44
C ASN A 28 -2.83 2.88 13.80
N ASP A 29 -2.83 3.54 12.64
CA ASP A 29 -1.60 4.07 12.05
C ASP A 29 -1.10 5.28 12.85
N PRO A 30 0.17 5.27 13.35
CA PRO A 30 0.75 6.42 14.03
C PRO A 30 0.85 7.68 13.19
N ALA A 31 0.86 7.55 11.86
CA ALA A 31 0.83 8.69 10.95
C ALA A 31 -0.57 9.35 10.85
N ILE A 32 -1.63 8.64 11.25
CA ILE A 32 -3.01 9.15 11.30
C ILE A 32 -3.36 9.62 12.71
N LEU A 33 -3.10 8.79 13.73
CA LEU A 33 -3.27 9.13 15.13
C LEU A 33 -1.90 9.14 15.82
N ASN A 34 -1.29 10.31 15.91
CA ASN A 34 0.02 10.49 16.53
C ASN A 34 -0.08 10.42 18.08
N LEU A 35 -0.39 9.22 18.58
CA LEU A 35 -0.50 8.90 20.00
C LEU A 35 0.39 7.71 20.34
N PRO A 36 0.86 7.59 21.60
CA PRO A 36 1.50 6.37 22.08
C PRO A 36 0.60 5.16 21.83
N GLY A 37 1.20 4.01 21.45
CA GLY A 37 0.45 2.79 21.06
C GLY A 37 -0.58 2.35 22.11
N LEU A 38 -0.26 2.52 23.39
CA LEU A 38 -1.14 2.16 24.50
C LEU A 38 -2.47 2.95 24.52
N LEU A 39 -2.45 4.20 24.06
CA LEU A 39 -3.64 5.06 23.94
C LEU A 39 -4.25 4.95 22.54
N ARG A 40 -3.42 4.83 21.49
CA ARG A 40 -3.87 4.75 20.12
C ARG A 40 -4.73 3.52 19.86
N TYR A 41 -4.29 2.35 20.35
CA TYR A 41 -5.00 1.09 20.11
C TYR A 41 -6.46 1.11 20.57
N PRO A 42 -6.80 1.42 21.85
CA PRO A 42 -8.19 1.47 22.30
C PRO A 42 -8.99 2.57 21.60
N LEU A 43 -8.38 3.74 21.33
CA LEU A 43 -9.04 4.82 20.63
C LEU A 43 -9.35 4.44 19.17
N ALA A 44 -8.41 3.83 18.45
CA ALA A 44 -8.63 3.34 17.09
C ALA A 44 -9.76 2.32 17.02
N LYS A 45 -9.83 1.40 18.01
CA LYS A 45 -10.91 0.41 18.11
C LYS A 45 -12.27 1.07 18.35
N LEU A 46 -12.33 2.05 19.23
CA LEU A 46 -13.57 2.81 19.51
C LEU A 46 -14.06 3.57 18.27
N ILE A 47 -13.14 4.24 17.55
CA ILE A 47 -13.47 4.99 16.33
C ILE A 47 -13.94 4.01 15.24
N ALA A 48 -13.23 2.90 15.03
CA ALA A 48 -13.59 1.89 14.03
C ALA A 48 -14.99 1.35 14.26
N ASN A 49 -15.30 0.93 15.49
CA ASN A 49 -16.62 0.42 15.87
C ASN A 49 -17.75 1.43 15.60
N ARG A 50 -17.53 2.70 15.96
CA ARG A 50 -18.53 3.75 15.76
C ARG A 50 -18.75 4.10 14.30
N ARG A 51 -17.69 4.08 13.48
CA ARG A 51 -17.74 4.43 12.04
C ARG A 51 -18.14 3.27 11.15
N ALA A 52 -17.92 2.02 11.57
CA ALA A 52 -18.19 0.84 10.75
C ALA A 52 -19.63 0.76 10.22
N PRO A 53 -20.70 1.02 10.99
CA PRO A 53 -22.07 0.94 10.47
C PRO A 53 -22.34 1.92 9.31
N THR A 54 -21.86 3.15 9.42
CA THR A 54 -21.99 4.16 8.36
C THR A 54 -21.15 3.79 7.15
N ALA A 55 -19.89 3.39 7.36
CA ALA A 55 -19.01 2.99 6.28
C ALA A 55 -19.54 1.75 5.55
N LYS A 56 -20.09 0.76 6.26
CA LYS A 56 -20.71 -0.42 5.64
C LYS A 56 -21.86 -0.07 4.70
N LYS A 57 -22.65 0.96 5.02
CA LYS A 57 -23.72 1.43 4.11
C LYS A 57 -23.12 1.96 2.81
N ILE A 58 -22.08 2.79 2.91
CA ILE A 58 -21.39 3.37 1.74
C ILE A 58 -20.76 2.25 0.89
N TYR A 59 -20.02 1.32 1.49
CA TYR A 59 -19.41 0.21 0.76
C TYR A 59 -20.45 -0.75 0.15
N LYS A 60 -21.64 -0.88 0.76
CA LYS A 60 -22.73 -1.64 0.18
C LYS A 60 -23.22 -1.04 -1.15
N GLU A 61 -23.30 0.29 -1.24
CA GLU A 61 -23.66 1.01 -2.48
C GLU A 61 -22.57 0.88 -3.55
N LEU A 62 -21.29 0.68 -3.14
CA LEU A 62 -20.16 0.45 -4.04
C LEU A 62 -20.03 -1.01 -4.50
N GLY A 63 -21.02 -1.88 -4.20
CA GLY A 63 -21.00 -3.29 -4.60
C GLY A 63 -20.45 -4.24 -3.53
N GLY A 64 -20.40 -3.80 -2.26
CA GLY A 64 -20.06 -4.66 -1.11
C GLY A 64 -18.61 -4.57 -0.64
N GLY A 65 -17.76 -3.83 -1.34
CA GLY A 65 -16.35 -3.62 -0.99
C GLY A 65 -15.72 -2.47 -1.73
N SER A 66 -14.44 -2.23 -1.47
CA SER A 66 -13.65 -1.21 -2.17
C SER A 66 -13.13 -1.74 -3.51
N PRO A 67 -13.27 -1.01 -4.62
CA PRO A 67 -12.69 -1.39 -5.91
C PRO A 67 -11.18 -1.15 -5.98
N ILE A 68 -10.57 -0.53 -4.96
CA ILE A 68 -9.20 -0.02 -5.01
C ILE A 68 -8.16 -1.10 -5.39
N LEU A 69 -8.27 -2.31 -4.84
CA LEU A 69 -7.31 -3.37 -5.16
C LEU A 69 -7.45 -3.84 -6.61
N LYS A 70 -8.69 -3.96 -7.11
CA LYS A 70 -8.95 -4.33 -8.51
C LYS A 70 -8.34 -3.29 -9.45
N LEU A 71 -8.66 -2.01 -9.23
CA LEU A 71 -8.14 -0.92 -10.05
C LEU A 71 -6.62 -0.79 -9.97
N THR A 72 -6.03 -0.99 -8.78
CA THR A 72 -4.57 -0.98 -8.63
C THR A 72 -3.91 -2.15 -9.36
N LYS A 73 -4.55 -3.33 -9.43
CA LYS A 73 -4.06 -4.46 -10.24
C LYS A 73 -4.08 -4.15 -11.73
N GLU A 74 -5.14 -3.52 -12.21
CA GLU A 74 -5.24 -3.08 -13.62
C GLU A 74 -4.14 -2.06 -13.95
N GLN A 75 -3.91 -1.07 -13.08
CA GLN A 75 -2.81 -0.11 -13.20
C GLN A 75 -1.43 -0.79 -13.20
N ALA A 76 -1.21 -1.72 -12.26
CA ALA A 76 0.05 -2.47 -12.18
C ALA A 76 0.34 -3.26 -13.46
N THR A 77 -0.67 -3.96 -13.98
CA THR A 77 -0.55 -4.74 -15.22
C THR A 77 -0.24 -3.83 -16.42
N ALA A 78 -0.97 -2.73 -16.56
CA ALA A 78 -0.76 -1.78 -17.65
C ALA A 78 0.64 -1.14 -17.60
N LEU A 79 1.09 -0.76 -16.40
CA LEU A 79 2.43 -0.19 -16.19
C LEU A 79 3.53 -1.22 -16.50
N GLU A 80 3.39 -2.45 -16.02
CA GLU A 80 4.34 -3.53 -16.26
C GLU A 80 4.49 -3.83 -17.77
N LEU A 81 3.37 -3.95 -18.48
CA LEU A 81 3.36 -4.13 -19.93
C LEU A 81 4.04 -2.97 -20.66
N LYS A 82 3.73 -1.73 -20.27
CA LYS A 82 4.31 -0.53 -20.89
C LYS A 82 5.82 -0.44 -20.68
N LEU A 83 6.28 -0.63 -19.45
CA LEU A 83 7.71 -0.58 -19.12
C LEU A 83 8.50 -1.66 -19.86
N ASN A 84 7.99 -2.88 -19.95
CA ASN A 84 8.62 -3.98 -20.65
C ASN A 84 8.57 -3.83 -22.19
N SER A 85 7.62 -3.04 -22.71
CA SER A 85 7.59 -2.72 -24.15
C SER A 85 8.57 -1.61 -24.54
N ASP A 86 8.85 -0.68 -23.63
CA ASP A 86 9.68 0.50 -23.90
C ASP A 86 11.17 0.26 -23.59
N ASP A 87 11.48 -0.65 -22.68
CA ASP A 87 12.86 -0.98 -22.25
C ASP A 87 13.11 -2.50 -22.41
N ASN A 88 13.70 -2.88 -23.52
CA ASN A 88 14.05 -4.28 -23.82
C ASN A 88 15.29 -4.79 -23.04
N LEU A 89 15.98 -3.93 -22.28
CA LEU A 89 17.19 -4.28 -21.53
C LEU A 89 16.89 -4.67 -20.07
N SER A 90 15.69 -4.37 -19.61
CA SER A 90 15.25 -4.65 -18.24
C SER A 90 13.98 -5.49 -18.23
N ASP A 91 13.82 -6.28 -17.17
CA ASP A 91 12.63 -7.08 -16.86
C ASP A 91 11.93 -6.41 -15.66
N TYR A 92 10.83 -5.73 -15.91
CA TYR A 92 10.04 -5.03 -14.90
C TYR A 92 8.93 -5.91 -14.38
N LYS A 93 8.79 -5.95 -13.06
CA LYS A 93 7.66 -6.58 -12.38
C LYS A 93 7.06 -5.64 -11.35
N CYS A 94 5.74 -5.46 -11.41
CA CYS A 94 4.99 -4.62 -10.48
C CYS A 94 4.48 -5.44 -9.29
N PHE A 95 4.67 -4.90 -8.08
CA PHE A 95 4.17 -5.46 -6.84
C PHE A 95 3.31 -4.41 -6.12
N ILE A 96 2.16 -4.83 -5.61
CA ILE A 96 1.20 -3.95 -4.96
C ILE A 96 1.31 -4.07 -3.45
N VAL A 97 1.40 -2.94 -2.76
CA VAL A 97 1.42 -2.86 -1.30
C VAL A 97 0.29 -1.96 -0.83
N MET A 98 -0.58 -2.49 0.01
CA MET A 98 -1.66 -1.73 0.64
C MET A 98 -1.30 -1.39 2.09
N ARG A 99 -1.39 -0.09 2.44
CA ARG A 99 -0.99 0.39 3.78
C ARG A 99 -1.91 -0.11 4.89
N CYS A 100 -3.22 -0.11 4.68
CA CYS A 100 -4.20 -0.40 5.72
C CYS A 100 -4.99 -1.69 5.48
N TRP A 101 -4.80 -2.35 4.34
CA TRP A 101 -5.44 -3.61 3.98
C TRP A 101 -4.49 -4.53 3.23
N HIS A 102 -4.98 -5.62 2.67
CA HIS A 102 -4.17 -6.58 1.91
C HIS A 102 -4.04 -6.20 0.42
N PRO A 103 -2.90 -6.55 -0.21
CA PRO A 103 -1.71 -7.20 0.33
C PRO A 103 -0.84 -6.26 1.17
N ARG A 104 -0.39 -6.73 2.35
CA ARG A 104 0.46 -5.97 3.27
C ARG A 104 1.93 -6.06 2.89
N ALA A 105 2.70 -5.03 3.24
CA ALA A 105 4.14 -4.96 2.97
C ALA A 105 4.92 -6.19 3.46
N GLU A 106 4.56 -6.77 4.62
CA GLU A 106 5.23 -7.96 5.19
C GLU A 106 5.18 -9.18 4.28
N ASN A 107 4.08 -9.37 3.53
CA ASN A 107 3.94 -10.48 2.60
C ASN A 107 4.62 -10.16 1.27
N VAL A 108 4.42 -8.94 0.76
CA VAL A 108 4.94 -8.53 -0.54
C VAL A 108 6.47 -8.44 -0.54
N VAL A 109 7.11 -8.02 0.57
CA VAL A 109 8.58 -8.02 0.67
C VAL A 109 9.15 -9.44 0.43
N LYS A 110 8.50 -10.49 0.94
CA LYS A 110 8.92 -11.88 0.70
C LYS A 110 8.83 -12.28 -0.78
N GLU A 111 7.77 -11.85 -1.45
CA GLU A 111 7.59 -12.08 -2.89
C GLU A 111 8.65 -11.35 -3.70
N VAL A 112 8.99 -10.12 -3.31
CA VAL A 112 10.05 -9.32 -3.96
C VAL A 112 11.43 -9.92 -3.71
N ILE A 113 11.72 -10.41 -2.50
CA ILE A 113 12.96 -11.13 -2.21
C ILE A 113 13.09 -12.38 -3.11
N ASN A 114 12.01 -13.15 -3.25
CA ASN A 114 12.01 -14.34 -4.12
C ASN A 114 12.17 -14.00 -5.61
N TYR A 115 11.66 -12.84 -6.05
CA TYR A 115 11.88 -12.34 -7.40
C TYR A 115 13.35 -11.97 -7.66
N ASN A 116 14.08 -11.62 -6.59
CA ASN A 116 15.50 -11.24 -6.59
C ASN A 116 15.82 -10.12 -7.59
N PRO A 117 15.29 -8.90 -7.39
CA PRO A 117 15.53 -7.78 -8.28
C PRO A 117 16.92 -7.18 -8.10
N ASP A 118 17.46 -6.59 -9.16
CA ASP A 118 18.69 -5.78 -9.14
C ASP A 118 18.42 -4.35 -8.65
N GLU A 119 17.18 -3.86 -8.82
CA GLU A 119 16.75 -2.50 -8.42
C GLU A 119 15.30 -2.48 -7.98
N LEU A 120 15.00 -1.65 -6.97
CA LEU A 120 13.65 -1.31 -6.52
C LEU A 120 13.27 0.10 -6.96
N ILE A 121 12.05 0.26 -7.43
CA ILE A 121 11.43 1.57 -7.70
C ILE A 121 10.19 1.69 -6.82
N LEU A 122 10.26 2.55 -5.82
CA LEU A 122 9.13 2.81 -4.92
C LEU A 122 8.23 3.88 -5.55
N MET A 123 6.99 3.53 -5.82
CA MET A 123 6.02 4.39 -6.51
C MET A 123 4.71 4.47 -5.72
N PRO A 124 4.55 5.46 -4.83
CA PRO A 124 3.26 5.75 -4.22
C PRO A 124 2.25 6.21 -5.27
N LEU A 125 1.07 5.60 -5.27
CA LEU A 125 -0.03 6.01 -6.15
C LEU A 125 -0.83 7.20 -5.60
N TYR A 126 -0.23 7.94 -4.70
CA TYR A 126 -0.74 9.22 -4.20
C TYR A 126 -0.05 10.34 -4.98
N PRO A 127 -0.79 11.18 -5.75
CA PRO A 127 -0.16 12.20 -6.60
C PRO A 127 0.64 13.24 -5.80
N GLN A 128 0.25 13.46 -4.54
CA GLN A 128 0.91 14.40 -3.65
C GLN A 128 1.53 13.67 -2.46
N TYR A 129 2.70 14.14 -2.02
CA TYR A 129 3.32 13.62 -0.80
C TYR A 129 2.57 14.09 0.44
N SER A 130 2.33 13.14 1.35
CA SER A 130 2.00 13.45 2.74
C SER A 130 2.63 12.44 3.68
N ALA A 131 2.91 12.85 4.92
CA ALA A 131 3.46 11.96 5.94
C ALA A 131 2.51 10.78 6.26
N ALA A 132 1.21 11.03 6.19
CA ALA A 132 0.17 10.03 6.48
C ALA A 132 -0.09 9.03 5.33
N THR A 133 0.38 9.31 4.13
CA THR A 133 0.19 8.46 2.94
C THR A 133 1.52 7.93 2.43
N SER A 134 2.18 8.65 1.51
CA SER A 134 3.44 8.24 0.91
C SER A 134 4.52 7.98 1.96
N GLY A 135 4.67 8.90 2.93
CA GLY A 135 5.68 8.78 4.00
C GLY A 135 5.47 7.54 4.87
N SER A 136 4.24 7.29 5.32
CA SER A 136 3.88 6.14 6.15
C SER A 136 4.11 4.81 5.40
N SER A 137 3.71 4.74 4.12
CA SER A 137 3.85 3.54 3.29
C SER A 137 5.31 3.20 3.03
N ILE A 138 6.12 4.19 2.63
CA ILE A 138 7.56 4.03 2.35
C ILE A 138 8.32 3.66 3.64
N LYS A 139 7.96 4.30 4.77
CA LYS A 139 8.58 3.98 6.06
C LYS A 139 8.33 2.52 6.46
N GLU A 140 7.07 2.05 6.40
CA GLU A 140 6.73 0.65 6.71
C GLU A 140 7.51 -0.31 5.82
N TRP A 141 7.57 -0.04 4.51
CA TRP A 141 8.33 -0.85 3.56
C TRP A 141 9.81 -0.95 3.94
N ASN A 142 10.45 0.18 4.20
CA ASN A 142 11.86 0.23 4.56
C ASN A 142 12.14 -0.49 5.89
N ASP A 143 11.29 -0.30 6.90
CA ASP A 143 11.41 -0.98 8.20
C ASP A 143 11.34 -2.52 8.02
N ILE A 144 10.47 -3.01 7.12
CA ILE A 144 10.33 -4.44 6.84
C ILE A 144 11.52 -4.96 6.01
N CYS A 145 12.02 -4.20 5.04
CA CYS A 145 13.24 -4.55 4.31
C CYS A 145 14.43 -4.70 5.25
N ILE A 146 14.60 -3.77 6.20
CA ILE A 146 15.67 -3.84 7.22
C ILE A 146 15.53 -5.10 8.08
N LYS A 147 14.33 -5.42 8.56
CA LYS A 147 14.05 -6.64 9.35
C LYS A 147 14.38 -7.93 8.60
N ASN A 148 14.24 -7.94 7.28
CA ASN A 148 14.54 -9.09 6.43
C ASN A 148 15.97 -9.07 5.86
N ASN A 149 16.84 -8.15 6.29
CA ASN A 149 18.19 -7.95 5.75
C ASN A 149 18.21 -7.76 4.22
N PHE A 150 17.12 -7.25 3.66
CA PHE A 150 16.97 -7.04 2.23
C PHE A 150 17.47 -5.66 1.83
N LYS A 151 18.59 -5.63 1.12
CA LYS A 151 19.26 -4.41 0.67
C LYS A 151 19.45 -4.48 -0.85
N VAL A 152 18.77 -3.61 -1.57
CA VAL A 152 18.85 -3.48 -3.02
C VAL A 152 18.90 -1.98 -3.36
N LYS A 153 19.55 -1.63 -4.46
CA LYS A 153 19.53 -0.27 -4.99
C LYS A 153 18.06 0.18 -5.11
N THR A 154 17.72 1.29 -4.47
CA THR A 154 16.32 1.73 -4.38
C THR A 154 16.21 3.20 -4.80
N SER A 155 15.29 3.46 -5.72
CA SER A 155 14.85 4.81 -6.12
C SER A 155 13.40 5.02 -5.72
N THR A 156 13.03 6.28 -5.49
CA THR A 156 11.66 6.62 -5.06
C THR A 156 11.10 7.72 -5.95
N ILE A 157 9.92 7.48 -6.53
CA ILE A 157 9.11 8.50 -7.18
C ILE A 157 8.26 9.15 -6.08
N CYS A 158 8.68 10.32 -5.61
CA CYS A 158 8.08 10.95 -4.43
C CYS A 158 6.65 11.43 -4.67
N CYS A 159 6.41 12.12 -5.80
CA CYS A 159 5.14 12.77 -6.14
C CYS A 159 5.13 13.18 -7.61
N TYR A 160 3.94 13.37 -8.16
CA TYR A 160 3.68 13.78 -9.56
C TYR A 160 2.39 14.62 -9.63
N PRO A 161 2.37 15.82 -8.99
CA PRO A 161 1.13 16.60 -8.82
C PRO A 161 0.62 17.26 -10.10
N THR A 162 1.40 17.29 -11.16
CA THR A 162 1.08 18.02 -12.42
C THR A 162 1.19 17.17 -13.69
N ASP A 163 1.42 15.86 -13.55
CA ASP A 163 1.52 14.94 -14.70
C ASP A 163 0.14 14.41 -15.13
#